data_36d22444841b11080e6277089da9e4c4
#
_entry.id   36d22444841b11080e6277089da9e4c4
#
_cell.length_a   1.000
_cell.length_b   1.000
_cell.length_c   1.000
_cell.angle_alpha   90.00
_cell.angle_beta   90.00
_cell.angle_gamma   90.00
#
_symmetry.space_group_name_H-M   'P 1'
#
loop_
_entity.id
_entity.type
_entity.pdbx_description
1 polymer ?
#
loop_
_entity_poly.entity_id
_entity_poly.type
_entity_poly.pdbx_seq_one_letter_code
_entity_poly.pdbx_strand_id
1 'polypeptide(L)'
;MGEIRNKDGLTEEEFLKQYKPSKYERPSVTVDMLILCMSRYLDNLKVLLIQRKNHPYINCWALAGGFVGIHESTYDAACRELQEETGLVTNTYLEQLYTMSNPDRDPRMRVIDVAYITLMREQPVLAGDDAKKALWFDISLHDDILELKNEEENINIKYCLHKKIFKNGVV
;
A
#
# COMPACT_ATOMS: atom_id res chain seq x y z
N MET A 1 -15.26 41.54 18.80
CA MET A 1 -14.86 41.16 17.45
C MET A 1 -16.11 40.64 16.74
N GLY A 2 -16.46 41.19 15.56
CA GLY A 2 -17.62 40.69 14.80
C GLY A 2 -17.39 39.27 14.31
N GLU A 3 -18.47 38.52 14.24
CA GLU A 3 -18.49 37.15 13.76
C GLU A 3 -18.08 37.07 12.25
N ILE A 4 -17.08 36.25 11.93
CA ILE A 4 -16.58 36.12 10.55
C ILE A 4 -17.63 35.36 9.71
N ARG A 5 -18.04 35.94 8.58
CA ARG A 5 -19.03 35.38 7.66
C ARG A 5 -18.44 35.26 6.26
N ASN A 6 -18.83 34.18 5.54
CA ASN A 6 -18.44 33.98 4.14
C ASN A 6 -19.21 34.90 3.18
N LYS A 7 -18.96 34.79 1.87
CA LYS A 7 -19.63 35.57 0.81
C LYS A 7 -21.17 35.42 0.78
N ASP A 8 -21.69 34.32 1.30
CA ASP A 8 -23.12 34.01 1.35
C ASP A 8 -23.75 34.44 2.71
N GLY A 9 -22.98 35.14 3.56
CA GLY A 9 -23.40 35.65 4.85
C GLY A 9 -23.43 34.60 5.97
N LEU A 10 -22.90 33.37 5.74
CA LEU A 10 -22.94 32.29 6.71
C LEU A 10 -21.71 32.28 7.60
N THR A 11 -21.90 31.97 8.89
CA THR A 11 -20.80 31.57 9.78
C THR A 11 -20.27 30.17 9.36
N GLU A 12 -19.11 29.75 9.89
CA GLU A 12 -18.57 28.41 9.66
C GLU A 12 -19.55 27.33 10.11
N GLU A 13 -20.16 27.47 11.27
CA GLU A 13 -21.13 26.52 11.81
C GLU A 13 -22.37 26.39 10.91
N GLU A 14 -22.93 27.52 10.47
CA GLU A 14 -24.08 27.56 9.57
C GLU A 14 -23.74 26.93 8.21
N PHE A 15 -22.53 27.20 7.68
CA PHE A 15 -22.03 26.58 6.45
C PHE A 15 -21.90 25.06 6.58
N LEU A 16 -21.26 24.56 7.66
CA LEU A 16 -21.03 23.13 7.87
C LEU A 16 -22.35 22.36 8.03
N LYS A 17 -23.37 22.95 8.69
CA LYS A 17 -24.70 22.35 8.82
C LYS A 17 -25.40 22.19 7.45
N GLN A 18 -25.12 23.06 6.49
CA GLN A 18 -25.73 23.03 5.15
C GLN A 18 -24.87 22.30 4.13
N TYR A 19 -23.61 21.97 4.46
CA TYR A 19 -22.68 21.34 3.54
C TYR A 19 -23.12 19.91 3.18
N LYS A 20 -23.23 19.64 1.88
CA LYS A 20 -23.57 18.31 1.35
C LYS A 20 -22.33 17.62 0.81
N PRO A 21 -21.68 16.74 1.60
CA PRO A 21 -20.45 16.06 1.17
C PRO A 21 -20.65 15.15 -0.04
N SER A 22 -21.88 14.67 -0.27
CA SER A 22 -22.23 13.80 -1.42
C SER A 22 -22.27 14.51 -2.78
N LYS A 23 -22.03 15.83 -2.81
CA LYS A 23 -21.97 16.60 -4.07
C LYS A 23 -20.83 16.16 -4.99
N TYR A 24 -19.76 15.62 -4.40
CA TYR A 24 -18.59 15.17 -5.13
C TYR A 24 -18.44 13.66 -5.04
N GLU A 25 -18.10 13.04 -6.18
CA GLU A 25 -17.70 11.63 -6.19
C GLU A 25 -16.44 11.44 -5.35
N ARG A 26 -16.39 10.35 -4.60
CA ARG A 26 -15.29 10.03 -3.70
C ARG A 26 -14.57 8.79 -4.18
N PRO A 27 -13.25 8.85 -4.42
CA PRO A 27 -12.47 7.66 -4.62
C PRO A 27 -12.42 6.85 -3.32
N SER A 28 -12.28 5.54 -3.43
CA SER A 28 -11.84 4.73 -2.31
C SER A 28 -10.34 4.96 -2.08
N VAL A 29 -9.92 4.85 -0.84
CA VAL A 29 -8.50 4.90 -0.47
C VAL A 29 -8.06 3.51 -0.04
N THR A 30 -6.89 3.08 -0.52
CA THR A 30 -6.22 1.85 -0.10
C THR A 30 -4.84 2.16 0.43
N VAL A 31 -4.26 1.21 1.14
CA VAL A 31 -2.85 1.19 1.52
C VAL A 31 -2.23 -0.10 1.01
N ASP A 32 -1.02 0.00 0.47
CA ASP A 32 -0.16 -1.13 0.13
C ASP A 32 1.18 -0.98 0.88
N MET A 33 1.77 -2.08 1.33
CA MET A 33 2.99 -2.04 2.15
C MET A 33 4.14 -2.78 1.49
N LEU A 34 5.20 -2.05 1.16
CA LEU A 34 6.49 -2.61 0.79
C LEU A 34 7.24 -3.02 2.07
N ILE A 35 7.08 -4.27 2.46
CA ILE A 35 7.69 -4.84 3.66
C ILE A 35 8.99 -5.50 3.25
N LEU A 36 10.10 -4.89 3.66
CA LEU A 36 11.43 -5.39 3.39
C LEU A 36 12.03 -6.02 4.66
N CYS A 37 12.84 -7.04 4.49
CA CYS A 37 13.71 -7.52 5.56
C CYS A 37 15.11 -7.84 5.04
N MET A 38 16.09 -7.71 5.92
CA MET A 38 17.42 -8.29 5.70
C MET A 38 17.38 -9.75 6.16
N SER A 39 18.01 -10.62 5.39
CA SER A 39 18.24 -12.00 5.81
C SER A 39 18.96 -12.04 7.16
N ARG A 40 18.90 -13.18 7.83
CA ARG A 40 19.56 -13.37 9.13
C ARG A 40 21.07 -13.09 9.08
N TYR A 41 21.70 -13.28 7.93
CA TYR A 41 23.13 -13.07 7.73
C TYR A 41 23.46 -11.68 7.15
N LEU A 42 22.47 -10.83 6.93
CA LEU A 42 22.60 -9.48 6.35
C LEU A 42 23.19 -9.47 4.93
N ASP A 43 23.08 -10.56 4.22
CA ASP A 43 23.63 -10.75 2.88
C ASP A 43 22.57 -10.60 1.77
N ASN A 44 21.27 -10.79 2.10
CA ASN A 44 20.17 -10.69 1.16
C ASN A 44 19.06 -9.77 1.66
N LEU A 45 18.54 -8.96 0.75
CA LEU A 45 17.30 -8.20 0.95
C LEU A 45 16.12 -9.03 0.45
N LYS A 46 15.07 -9.09 1.26
CA LYS A 46 13.83 -9.80 0.91
C LYS A 46 12.63 -8.88 0.95
N VAL A 47 11.61 -9.20 0.18
CA VAL A 47 10.29 -8.56 0.21
C VAL A 47 9.23 -9.58 0.61
N LEU A 48 8.28 -9.16 1.44
CA LEU A 48 7.11 -9.95 1.76
C LEU A 48 6.04 -9.73 0.70
N LEU A 49 5.54 -10.84 0.13
CA LEU A 49 4.38 -10.82 -0.75
C LEU A 49 3.32 -11.77 -0.22
N ILE A 50 2.06 -11.41 -0.46
CA ILE A 50 0.90 -12.25 -0.24
C ILE A 50 0.39 -12.81 -1.56
N GLN A 51 -0.18 -14.01 -1.55
CA GLN A 51 -0.91 -14.54 -2.69
C GLN A 51 -2.40 -14.25 -2.52
N ARG A 52 -2.96 -13.50 -3.45
CA ARG A 52 -4.38 -13.10 -3.40
C ARG A 52 -5.31 -14.31 -3.44
N LYS A 53 -6.27 -14.36 -2.52
CA LYS A 53 -7.28 -15.42 -2.42
C LYS A 53 -8.50 -15.14 -3.31
N ASN A 54 -8.79 -13.85 -3.57
CA ASN A 54 -10.00 -13.39 -4.24
C ASN A 54 -9.71 -12.55 -5.49
N HIS A 55 -10.75 -12.32 -6.30
CA HIS A 55 -10.71 -11.37 -7.41
C HIS A 55 -10.69 -9.89 -6.91
N PRO A 56 -10.12 -9.00 -7.72
CA PRO A 56 -9.39 -9.20 -8.96
C PRO A 56 -8.01 -9.83 -8.72
N TYR A 57 -7.43 -10.42 -9.77
CA TYR A 57 -6.06 -10.99 -9.76
C TYR A 57 -5.88 -12.15 -8.77
N ILE A 58 -6.87 -13.05 -8.68
CA ILE A 58 -6.79 -14.29 -7.86
C ILE A 58 -5.52 -15.09 -8.18
N ASN A 59 -4.85 -15.62 -7.15
CA ASN A 59 -3.57 -16.34 -7.18
C ASN A 59 -2.35 -15.49 -7.60
N CYS A 60 -2.49 -14.21 -7.95
CA CYS A 60 -1.34 -13.34 -8.17
C CYS A 60 -0.69 -12.95 -6.84
N TRP A 61 0.62 -12.71 -6.90
CA TRP A 61 1.39 -12.17 -5.80
C TRP A 61 1.25 -10.65 -5.76
N ALA A 62 1.09 -10.10 -4.57
CA ALA A 62 0.88 -8.67 -4.34
C ALA A 62 1.54 -8.23 -3.03
N LEU A 63 1.70 -6.92 -2.85
CA LEU A 63 2.01 -6.35 -1.55
C LEU A 63 0.81 -6.60 -0.60
N ALA A 64 1.08 -6.70 0.69
CA ALA A 64 0.04 -6.72 1.71
C ALA A 64 -0.62 -5.34 1.77
N GLY A 65 -1.95 -5.30 1.93
CA GLY A 65 -2.68 -4.04 1.98
C GLY A 65 -4.18 -4.19 1.73
N GLY A 66 -4.91 -3.11 1.96
CA GLY A 66 -6.36 -3.13 1.86
C GLY A 66 -7.00 -1.74 1.88
N PHE A 67 -8.32 -1.73 2.05
CA PHE A 67 -9.09 -0.49 2.07
C PHE A 67 -8.95 0.25 3.40
N VAL A 68 -8.82 1.57 3.32
CA VAL A 68 -8.86 2.45 4.50
C VAL A 68 -10.29 2.63 4.95
N GLY A 69 -10.56 2.31 6.22
CA GLY A 69 -11.84 2.52 6.85
C GLY A 69 -12.16 4.01 7.05
N ILE A 70 -13.46 4.32 7.17
CA ILE A 70 -13.92 5.72 7.23
C ILE A 70 -13.47 6.45 8.53
N HIS A 71 -13.07 5.73 9.56
CA HIS A 71 -12.71 6.26 10.88
C HIS A 71 -11.25 6.00 11.25
N GLU A 72 -10.40 5.60 10.30
CA GLU A 72 -8.98 5.37 10.53
C GLU A 72 -8.12 6.22 9.59
N SER A 73 -6.89 6.51 9.99
CA SER A 73 -5.91 7.10 9.11
C SER A 73 -5.30 6.05 8.17
N THR A 74 -4.64 6.49 7.10
CA THR A 74 -3.89 5.57 6.22
C THR A 74 -2.78 4.84 6.96
N TYR A 75 -2.17 5.46 7.96
CA TYR A 75 -1.17 4.82 8.83
C TYR A 75 -1.78 3.71 9.68
N ASP A 76 -2.92 3.99 10.33
CA ASP A 76 -3.62 2.98 11.15
C ASP A 76 -4.11 1.81 10.29
N ALA A 77 -4.65 2.09 9.09
CA ALA A 77 -5.01 1.08 8.12
C ALA A 77 -3.81 0.20 7.73
N ALA A 78 -2.65 0.80 7.43
CA ALA A 78 -1.44 0.06 7.11
C ALA A 78 -0.99 -0.84 8.28
N CYS A 79 -1.06 -0.35 9.52
CA CYS A 79 -0.74 -1.15 10.70
C CYS A 79 -1.71 -2.33 10.87
N ARG A 80 -3.01 -2.09 10.68
CA ARG A 80 -4.06 -3.13 10.79
C ARG A 80 -3.88 -4.20 9.71
N GLU A 81 -3.77 -3.80 8.44
CA GLU A 81 -3.58 -4.71 7.30
C GLU A 81 -2.30 -5.55 7.43
N LEU A 82 -1.21 -4.95 7.92
CA LEU A 82 0.03 -5.67 8.20
C LEU A 82 -0.22 -6.83 9.18
N GLN A 83 -0.92 -6.56 10.27
CA GLN A 83 -1.23 -7.57 11.26
C GLN A 83 -2.20 -8.63 10.72
N GLU A 84 -3.26 -8.19 10.03
CA GLU A 84 -4.32 -9.07 9.52
C GLU A 84 -3.81 -10.00 8.42
N GLU A 85 -3.00 -9.50 7.49
CA GLU A 85 -2.56 -10.28 6.32
C GLU A 85 -1.26 -11.06 6.53
N THR A 86 -0.44 -10.69 7.52
CA THR A 86 0.90 -11.28 7.68
C THR A 86 1.19 -11.78 9.09
N GLY A 87 0.34 -11.47 10.07
CA GLY A 87 0.57 -11.77 11.48
C GLY A 87 1.69 -10.94 12.13
N LEU A 88 2.29 -10.01 11.39
CA LEU A 88 3.36 -9.15 11.89
C LEU A 88 2.78 -8.03 12.76
N VAL A 89 3.43 -7.75 13.88
CA VAL A 89 3.04 -6.65 14.78
C VAL A 89 4.00 -5.48 14.58
N THR A 90 3.45 -4.29 14.40
CA THR A 90 4.23 -3.07 14.20
C THR A 90 4.80 -2.53 15.51
N ASN A 91 6.00 -2.98 15.87
CA ASN A 91 6.94 -2.13 16.61
C ASN A 91 7.92 -1.45 15.64
N THR A 92 7.62 -1.45 14.34
CA THR A 92 8.52 -1.07 13.27
C THR A 92 8.08 0.26 12.70
N TYR A 93 9.05 1.10 12.36
CA TYR A 93 8.83 2.37 11.69
C TYR A 93 8.22 2.12 10.30
N LEU A 94 7.07 2.73 10.05
CA LEU A 94 6.36 2.70 8.78
C LEU A 94 6.40 4.10 8.18
N GLU A 95 6.93 4.26 6.99
CA GLU A 95 7.02 5.54 6.30
C GLU A 95 6.21 5.54 5.00
N GLN A 96 5.52 6.63 4.72
CA GLN A 96 4.83 6.77 3.45
C GLN A 96 5.85 6.89 2.32
N LEU A 97 5.76 5.97 1.36
CA LEU A 97 6.66 5.90 0.22
C LEU A 97 6.16 6.73 -0.96
N TYR A 98 4.92 6.51 -1.38
CA TYR A 98 4.36 7.12 -2.58
C TYR A 98 2.83 7.05 -2.58
N THR A 99 2.19 7.94 -3.35
CA THR A 99 0.74 7.88 -3.59
C THR A 99 0.46 7.60 -5.05
N MET A 100 -0.21 6.49 -5.33
CA MET A 100 -0.61 6.08 -6.67
C MET A 100 -2.05 6.49 -6.95
N SER A 101 -2.23 7.37 -7.93
CA SER A 101 -3.53 7.98 -8.20
C SER A 101 -3.96 7.92 -9.68
N ASN A 102 -3.40 7.01 -10.47
CA ASN A 102 -3.89 6.81 -11.83
C ASN A 102 -5.37 6.39 -11.80
N PRO A 103 -6.27 7.06 -12.57
CA PRO A 103 -7.70 6.75 -12.57
C PRO A 103 -8.05 5.29 -12.84
N ASP A 104 -7.31 4.65 -13.74
CA ASP A 104 -7.61 3.32 -14.26
C ASP A 104 -6.77 2.20 -13.60
N ARG A 105 -6.13 2.48 -12.43
CA ARG A 105 -5.28 1.50 -11.75
C ARG A 105 -6.02 0.30 -11.18
N ASP A 106 -7.28 0.48 -10.77
CA ASP A 106 -8.12 -0.59 -10.23
C ASP A 106 -9.34 -0.79 -11.14
N PRO A 107 -9.58 -2.03 -11.62
CA PRO A 107 -10.66 -2.31 -12.55
C PRO A 107 -12.07 -2.21 -11.93
N ARG A 108 -12.18 -2.15 -10.60
CA ARG A 108 -13.45 -2.14 -9.88
C ARG A 108 -14.04 -0.73 -9.76
N MET A 109 -13.18 0.25 -9.46
CA MET A 109 -13.60 1.63 -9.15
C MET A 109 -12.40 2.57 -9.09
N ARG A 110 -12.68 3.87 -8.92
CA ARG A 110 -11.66 4.88 -8.65
C ARG A 110 -11.01 4.64 -7.28
N VAL A 111 -9.73 4.27 -7.29
CA VAL A 111 -8.93 4.03 -6.08
C VAL A 111 -7.71 4.95 -6.08
N ILE A 112 -7.42 5.53 -4.93
CA ILE A 112 -6.15 6.19 -4.61
C ILE A 112 -5.44 5.31 -3.60
N ASP A 113 -4.21 4.92 -3.90
CA ASP A 113 -3.42 4.07 -3.05
C ASP A 113 -2.28 4.85 -2.39
N VAL A 114 -2.09 4.64 -1.09
CA VAL A 114 -1.00 5.21 -0.31
C VAL A 114 -0.05 4.08 0.06
N ALA A 115 1.07 4.02 -0.65
CA ALA A 115 2.09 3.01 -0.38
C ALA A 115 2.95 3.40 0.83
N TYR A 116 3.17 2.45 1.71
CA TYR A 116 4.07 2.53 2.83
C TYR A 116 5.27 1.61 2.65
N ILE A 117 6.38 1.94 3.30
CA ILE A 117 7.58 1.10 3.35
C ILE A 117 8.00 0.86 4.78
N THR A 118 8.45 -0.35 5.06
CA THR A 118 9.10 -0.69 6.33
C THR A 118 10.27 -1.63 6.09
N LEU A 119 11.28 -1.54 6.95
CA LEU A 119 12.41 -2.47 7.00
C LEU A 119 12.45 -3.12 8.38
N MET A 120 12.45 -4.44 8.40
CA MET A 120 12.45 -5.22 9.63
C MET A 120 13.46 -6.35 9.59
N ARG A 121 13.61 -7.06 10.71
CA ARG A 121 14.34 -8.33 10.72
C ARG A 121 13.44 -9.44 10.17
N GLU A 122 14.06 -10.40 9.50
CA GLU A 122 13.34 -11.59 9.03
C GLU A 122 12.69 -12.32 10.21
N GLN A 123 11.41 -12.59 10.08
CA GLN A 123 10.61 -13.31 11.07
C GLN A 123 9.54 -14.14 10.37
N PRO A 124 9.03 -15.20 11.04
CA PRO A 124 7.95 -16.00 10.49
C PRO A 124 6.71 -15.13 10.19
N VAL A 125 6.06 -15.43 9.08
CA VAL A 125 4.82 -14.78 8.65
C VAL A 125 3.71 -15.81 8.54
N LEU A 126 2.48 -15.37 8.78
CA LEU A 126 1.28 -16.20 8.65
C LEU A 126 0.35 -15.54 7.65
N ALA A 127 -0.16 -16.31 6.69
CA ALA A 127 -1.18 -15.81 5.79
C ALA A 127 -2.46 -15.50 6.58
N GLY A 128 -2.97 -14.30 6.42
CA GLY A 128 -4.23 -13.87 7.00
C GLY A 128 -5.45 -14.29 6.19
N ASP A 129 -6.63 -13.79 6.58
CA ASP A 129 -7.91 -14.25 6.04
C ASP A 129 -8.09 -14.03 4.53
N ASP A 130 -7.58 -12.94 3.98
CA ASP A 130 -7.67 -12.60 2.55
C ASP A 130 -6.45 -13.06 1.72
N ALA A 131 -5.39 -13.53 2.39
CA ALA A 131 -4.22 -14.11 1.76
C ALA A 131 -4.29 -15.65 1.73
N LYS A 132 -3.93 -16.24 0.59
CA LYS A 132 -3.78 -17.70 0.46
C LYS A 132 -2.44 -18.17 1.02
N LYS A 133 -1.40 -17.36 0.84
CA LYS A 133 -0.02 -17.52 1.32
C LYS A 133 0.58 -16.16 1.62
N ALA A 134 1.53 -16.11 2.55
CA ALA A 134 2.42 -14.98 2.77
C ALA A 134 3.86 -15.53 2.79
N LEU A 135 4.74 -15.02 1.92
CA LEU A 135 6.08 -15.56 1.73
C LEU A 135 7.10 -14.44 1.55
N TRP A 136 8.31 -14.68 2.07
CA TRP A 136 9.47 -13.86 1.79
C TRP A 136 10.11 -14.25 0.45
N PHE A 137 10.40 -13.25 -0.37
CA PHE A 137 11.09 -13.41 -1.65
C PHE A 137 12.43 -12.70 -1.60
N ASP A 138 13.50 -13.39 -1.96
CA ASP A 138 14.81 -12.79 -2.19
C ASP A 138 14.73 -11.84 -3.38
N ILE A 139 15.30 -10.65 -3.20
CA ILE A 139 15.33 -9.60 -4.23
C ILE A 139 16.69 -9.62 -4.91
N SER A 140 16.70 -9.70 -6.22
CA SER A 140 17.90 -9.43 -7.02
C SER A 140 17.58 -8.51 -8.19
N LEU A 141 18.52 -7.66 -8.54
CA LEU A 141 18.41 -6.73 -9.66
C LEU A 141 19.60 -6.95 -10.60
N HIS A 142 19.29 -7.33 -11.83
CA HIS A 142 20.27 -7.53 -12.90
C HIS A 142 19.87 -6.68 -14.10
N ASP A 143 20.66 -5.65 -14.38
CA ASP A 143 20.35 -4.62 -15.38
C ASP A 143 18.96 -3.98 -15.12
N ASP A 144 18.01 -4.21 -16.00
CA ASP A 144 16.63 -3.71 -15.89
C ASP A 144 15.64 -4.82 -15.46
N ILE A 145 16.12 -5.96 -14.95
CA ILE A 145 15.28 -7.07 -14.49
C ILE A 145 15.32 -7.17 -12.97
N LEU A 146 14.18 -6.89 -12.35
CA LEU A 146 13.95 -7.21 -10.94
C LEU A 146 13.45 -8.65 -10.86
N GLU A 147 14.19 -9.49 -10.15
CA GLU A 147 13.85 -10.88 -9.91
C GLU A 147 13.51 -11.08 -8.43
N LEU A 148 12.36 -11.71 -8.17
CA LEU A 148 11.89 -12.08 -6.84
C LEU A 148 11.81 -13.61 -6.76
N LYS A 149 12.59 -14.21 -5.86
CA LYS A 149 12.69 -15.67 -5.72
C LYS A 149 12.25 -16.13 -4.34
N ASN A 150 11.49 -17.22 -4.33
CA ASN A 150 11.31 -18.04 -3.14
C ASN A 150 11.73 -19.48 -3.50
N GLU A 151 12.86 -19.93 -2.94
CA GLU A 151 13.44 -21.24 -3.27
C GLU A 151 12.63 -22.40 -2.66
N GLU A 152 12.06 -22.20 -1.48
CA GLU A 152 11.29 -23.25 -0.78
C GLU A 152 10.05 -23.67 -1.57
N GLU A 153 9.35 -22.72 -2.18
CA GLU A 153 8.16 -22.94 -2.99
C GLU A 153 8.46 -23.03 -4.50
N ASN A 154 9.74 -22.91 -4.88
CA ASN A 154 10.21 -22.90 -6.28
C ASN A 154 9.48 -21.85 -7.14
N ILE A 155 9.36 -20.63 -6.60
CA ILE A 155 8.69 -19.50 -7.26
C ILE A 155 9.75 -18.52 -7.73
N ASN A 156 9.61 -18.07 -8.98
CA ASN A 156 10.46 -17.05 -9.58
C ASN A 156 9.59 -16.07 -10.37
N ILE A 157 9.61 -14.79 -9.95
CA ILE A 157 8.85 -13.70 -10.56
C ILE A 157 9.86 -12.71 -11.13
N LYS A 158 9.66 -12.29 -12.38
CA LYS A 158 10.53 -11.31 -13.05
C LYS A 158 9.74 -10.12 -13.55
N TYR A 159 10.25 -8.92 -13.23
CA TYR A 159 9.73 -7.66 -13.72
C TYR A 159 10.78 -6.96 -14.59
N CYS A 160 10.39 -6.53 -15.78
CA CYS A 160 11.20 -5.66 -16.60
C CYS A 160 10.96 -4.20 -16.15
N LEU A 161 11.98 -3.55 -15.64
CA LEU A 161 11.90 -2.18 -15.16
C LEU A 161 12.09 -1.21 -16.33
N HIS A 162 11.21 -0.22 -16.43
CA HIS A 162 11.31 0.82 -17.44
C HIS A 162 11.64 2.16 -16.79
N LYS A 163 12.72 2.79 -17.20
CA LYS A 163 13.04 4.16 -16.76
C LYS A 163 11.96 5.13 -17.20
N LYS A 164 11.35 5.80 -16.25
CA LYS A 164 10.41 6.88 -16.51
C LYS A 164 11.19 8.18 -16.64
N ILE A 165 11.33 8.68 -17.86
CA ILE A 165 11.97 9.98 -18.10
C ILE A 165 10.91 11.06 -17.91
N PHE A 166 11.03 11.84 -16.85
CA PHE A 166 10.21 13.03 -16.68
C PHE A 166 10.78 14.19 -17.48
N LYS A 167 9.94 15.00 -18.12
CA LYS A 167 10.35 16.12 -19.01
C LYS A 167 11.26 17.16 -18.36
N ASN A 168 11.44 17.16 -17.05
CA ASN A 168 12.17 18.17 -16.29
C ASN A 168 13.33 17.62 -15.44
N GLY A 169 13.95 16.53 -15.83
CA GLY A 169 15.14 16.02 -15.15
C GLY A 169 14.98 14.61 -14.60
N VAL A 170 16.12 13.99 -14.42
CA VAL A 170 16.26 12.65 -13.85
C VAL A 170 15.97 12.73 -12.36
N VAL A 171 15.07 11.87 -11.86
CA VAL A 171 15.02 11.50 -10.44
C VAL A 171 15.70 10.16 -10.29
#